data_f46692fa25803acfb70be64394b6e71f
#
_entry.id   f46692fa25803acfb70be64394b6e71f
#
_cell.length_a   1.000
_cell.length_b   1.000
_cell.length_c   1.000
_cell.angle_alpha   90.00
_cell.angle_beta   90.00
_cell.angle_gamma   90.00
#
_symmetry.space_group_name_H-M   'P 1'
#
loop_
_entity.id
_entity.type
_entity.pdbx_description
1 polymer ?
#
loop_
_entity_poly.entity_id
_entity_poly.type
_entity_poly.pdbx_seq_one_letter_code
_entity_poly.pdbx_strand_id
1 'polypeptide(L)'
;DATINAGGRIVAPGFVDIHTHYDAQINWDPMLSISPWHGVTTVVMGNCGFGIAPTRREHRDLIVRTLENVEGMSVKSLEAGLGADWSFETFPEYLDSVEKGGSSINVAALLGHTPLRLYVMGPESTERAATDEEVARMKDIMREGLEAGALGFATSKSPTHVGYEGRPVPSRMAEFSEIRDIASALGEQKAGIIQATVGRDLSFDEFAELNKVSGRHVSWTALLGGGGVLNVGSMEEQLTRSAELVKNGYEVFPQVTCRPLNFEFRFDQPFLFQSMPAFAPVNKADHAGKLKLYADADFREGFRASVQGGMRAAWEKTVVSFCSNMPDYEERLVSEIAKEKGVDSLDLALDLSLESDLTTRFRIPVANSNEDDIAILLKDPATVLGLSDAGAHASQLCDACFSTYLLGHWVREKKVLSLEEAVRMLTSRPAEVFGIKDRGKLEKGAPADVVVFDPDTVGASALRRVHDLPAGEDRLIADAIGVTAVVVNGTIIRENDTDVLNGNDKLPGLLLRHGAAA
;
A
#
# COMPACT_ATOMS: atom_id res chain seq x y z
N ASP A 1 -8.59 -3.83 -35.53
CA ASP A 1 -9.41 -4.69 -34.66
C ASP A 1 -8.56 -5.90 -34.28
N ALA A 2 -8.36 -6.12 -32.97
CA ALA A 2 -7.68 -7.29 -32.45
C ALA A 2 -8.70 -8.31 -31.91
N THR A 3 -8.37 -9.61 -32.00
CA THR A 3 -9.18 -10.68 -31.45
C THR A 3 -8.33 -11.52 -30.50
N ILE A 4 -8.80 -11.68 -29.27
CA ILE A 4 -8.18 -12.55 -28.27
C ILE A 4 -9.01 -13.83 -28.16
N ASN A 5 -8.37 -14.99 -28.36
CA ASN A 5 -9.04 -16.28 -28.17
C ASN A 5 -9.00 -16.65 -26.70
N ALA A 6 -10.12 -16.52 -26.00
CA ALA A 6 -10.26 -16.86 -24.59
C ALA A 6 -10.32 -18.38 -24.30
N GLY A 7 -10.68 -19.23 -25.29
CA GLY A 7 -10.56 -20.70 -25.30
C GLY A 7 -10.73 -21.43 -23.95
N GLY A 8 -11.90 -21.33 -23.30
CA GLY A 8 -12.16 -21.96 -21.99
C GLY A 8 -11.69 -21.16 -20.77
N ARG A 9 -11.08 -19.99 -20.98
CA ARG A 9 -10.66 -19.06 -19.92
C ARG A 9 -11.78 -18.12 -19.49
N ILE A 10 -11.60 -17.48 -18.36
CA ILE A 10 -12.51 -16.46 -17.85
C ILE A 10 -12.17 -15.12 -18.52
N VAL A 11 -13.19 -14.39 -18.95
CA VAL A 11 -13.12 -13.00 -19.36
C VAL A 11 -13.83 -12.17 -18.32
N ALA A 12 -13.08 -11.34 -17.59
CA ALA A 12 -13.60 -10.51 -16.51
C ALA A 12 -13.33 -9.03 -16.79
N PRO A 13 -14.03 -8.10 -16.11
CA PRO A 13 -13.61 -6.71 -16.08
C PRO A 13 -12.18 -6.60 -15.58
N GLY A 14 -11.44 -5.60 -16.04
CA GLY A 14 -10.13 -5.27 -15.49
C GLY A 14 -10.22 -4.96 -14.00
N PHE A 15 -9.23 -5.38 -13.22
CA PHE A 15 -9.24 -5.24 -11.78
C PHE A 15 -8.97 -3.80 -11.36
N VAL A 16 -9.56 -3.39 -10.25
CA VAL A 16 -9.47 -2.04 -9.67
C VAL A 16 -8.77 -2.15 -8.32
N ASP A 17 -7.62 -1.53 -8.21
CA ASP A 17 -6.83 -1.46 -7.00
C ASP A 17 -6.96 -0.08 -6.37
N ILE A 18 -7.62 -0.04 -5.22
CA ILE A 18 -7.99 1.21 -4.54
C ILE A 18 -6.94 1.72 -3.55
N HIS A 19 -5.83 0.99 -3.37
CA HIS A 19 -4.84 1.37 -2.38
C HIS A 19 -3.42 1.16 -2.88
N THR A 20 -2.88 2.18 -3.55
CA THR A 20 -1.52 2.18 -4.07
C THR A 20 -0.78 3.47 -3.71
N HIS A 21 0.55 3.44 -3.84
CA HIS A 21 1.48 4.52 -3.59
C HIS A 21 2.38 4.80 -4.80
N TYR A 22 1.78 4.79 -5.98
CA TYR A 22 2.45 5.05 -7.24
C TYR A 22 2.74 6.54 -7.51
N ASP A 23 2.45 7.43 -6.57
CA ASP A 23 2.54 8.89 -6.70
C ASP A 23 3.90 9.37 -7.24
N ALA A 24 4.99 8.81 -6.73
CA ALA A 24 6.32 9.10 -7.23
C ALA A 24 6.68 8.23 -8.43
N GLN A 25 6.40 6.92 -8.35
CA GLN A 25 6.81 5.92 -9.33
C GLN A 25 6.28 6.22 -10.74
N ILE A 26 5.07 6.74 -10.89
CA ILE A 26 4.46 7.06 -12.18
C ILE A 26 5.31 8.02 -13.04
N ASN A 27 6.19 8.81 -12.41
CA ASN A 27 7.05 9.75 -13.12
C ASN A 27 8.24 9.09 -13.84
N TRP A 28 8.62 7.85 -13.47
CA TRP A 28 9.72 7.11 -14.12
C TRP A 28 9.32 5.73 -14.63
N ASP A 29 8.24 5.17 -14.10
CA ASP A 29 7.66 3.89 -14.54
C ASP A 29 6.18 4.08 -14.92
N PRO A 30 5.89 4.63 -16.11
CA PRO A 30 4.52 4.80 -16.56
C PRO A 30 3.82 3.46 -16.87
N MET A 31 4.55 2.35 -16.88
CA MET A 31 3.97 1.02 -16.96
C MET A 31 3.29 0.60 -15.65
N LEU A 32 3.63 1.24 -14.52
CA LEU A 32 3.14 0.93 -13.18
C LEU A 32 3.30 -0.56 -12.83
N SER A 33 4.48 -1.08 -13.22
CA SER A 33 4.78 -2.48 -12.96
C SER A 33 4.89 -2.71 -11.44
N ILE A 34 4.29 -3.76 -10.95
CA ILE A 34 3.82 -5.00 -11.57
C ILE A 34 2.28 -5.14 -11.59
N SER A 35 1.52 -4.14 -11.14
CA SER A 35 0.05 -4.23 -11.03
C SER A 35 -0.63 -4.74 -12.32
N PRO A 36 -0.29 -4.26 -13.54
CA PRO A 36 -0.88 -4.76 -14.77
C PRO A 36 -0.66 -6.25 -15.01
N TRP A 37 0.45 -6.82 -14.55
CA TRP A 37 0.74 -8.24 -14.74
C TRP A 37 -0.31 -9.12 -14.06
N HIS A 38 -0.85 -8.63 -12.96
CA HIS A 38 -1.86 -9.31 -12.15
C HIS A 38 -3.31 -8.94 -12.56
N GLY A 39 -3.50 -8.32 -13.74
CA GLY A 39 -4.83 -8.00 -14.28
C GLY A 39 -5.42 -6.68 -13.79
N VAL A 40 -4.66 -5.87 -13.04
CA VAL A 40 -5.09 -4.53 -12.62
C VAL A 40 -5.06 -3.59 -13.83
N THR A 41 -6.17 -2.89 -14.06
CA THR A 41 -6.34 -1.92 -15.14
C THR A 41 -6.63 -0.52 -14.64
N THR A 42 -6.89 -0.38 -13.34
CA THR A 42 -7.16 0.91 -12.70
C THR A 42 -6.59 0.92 -11.29
N VAL A 43 -5.85 1.98 -10.95
CA VAL A 43 -5.28 2.19 -9.61
C VAL A 43 -5.71 3.52 -9.02
N VAL A 44 -5.80 3.57 -7.68
CA VAL A 44 -5.96 4.80 -6.91
C VAL A 44 -4.69 5.05 -6.12
N MET A 45 -4.04 6.18 -6.34
CA MET A 45 -2.84 6.61 -5.62
C MET A 45 -3.12 7.79 -4.68
N GLY A 46 -2.17 8.16 -3.82
CA GLY A 46 -2.33 9.18 -2.80
C GLY A 46 -2.94 8.69 -1.49
N ASN A 47 -2.89 7.38 -1.25
CA ASN A 47 -3.44 6.76 -0.05
C ASN A 47 -2.66 7.14 1.23
N CYS A 48 -3.21 6.83 2.39
CA CYS A 48 -2.63 7.08 3.71
C CYS A 48 -2.28 8.55 3.99
N GLY A 49 -2.78 9.47 3.18
CA GLY A 49 -2.46 10.90 3.27
C GLY A 49 -1.05 11.24 2.79
N PHE A 50 -0.39 10.34 2.04
CA PHE A 50 0.91 10.58 1.40
C PHE A 50 0.74 11.08 -0.03
N GLY A 51 1.86 11.35 -0.69
CA GLY A 51 1.91 11.85 -2.05
C GLY A 51 3.05 12.85 -2.21
N ILE A 52 3.29 13.28 -3.45
CA ILE A 52 4.36 14.21 -3.80
C ILE A 52 3.86 15.63 -4.15
N ALA A 53 2.55 15.82 -4.17
CA ALA A 53 1.92 17.11 -4.46
C ALA A 53 0.71 17.38 -3.54
N PRO A 54 0.46 18.66 -3.17
CA PRO A 54 1.25 19.85 -3.53
C PRO A 54 2.58 19.92 -2.77
N THR A 55 3.65 20.43 -3.37
CA THR A 55 4.96 20.53 -2.72
C THR A 55 5.74 21.74 -3.24
N ARG A 56 6.10 22.68 -2.37
CA ARG A 56 6.98 23.80 -2.71
C ARG A 56 8.39 23.29 -3.02
N ARG A 57 9.08 23.97 -3.92
CA ARG A 57 10.44 23.61 -4.34
C ARG A 57 11.40 23.43 -3.16
N GLU A 58 11.35 24.32 -2.18
CA GLU A 58 12.18 24.28 -0.97
C GLU A 58 11.88 23.14 -0.01
N HIS A 59 10.73 22.46 -0.17
CA HIS A 59 10.30 21.36 0.71
C HIS A 59 10.40 19.97 0.06
N ARG A 60 10.88 19.87 -1.19
CA ARG A 60 10.99 18.59 -1.92
C ARG A 60 11.84 17.56 -1.19
N ASP A 61 12.96 17.96 -0.59
CA ASP A 61 13.81 17.08 0.21
C ASP A 61 13.05 16.48 1.40
N LEU A 62 12.19 17.25 2.07
CA LEU A 62 11.39 16.76 3.20
C LEU A 62 10.34 15.72 2.74
N ILE A 63 9.73 15.91 1.58
CA ILE A 63 8.81 14.92 0.99
C ILE A 63 9.57 13.63 0.67
N VAL A 64 10.69 13.71 -0.04
CA VAL A 64 11.51 12.55 -0.43
C VAL A 64 11.92 11.74 0.81
N ARG A 65 12.44 12.40 1.84
CA ARG A 65 12.84 11.74 3.10
C ARG A 65 11.66 11.17 3.90
N THR A 66 10.50 11.82 3.81
CA THR A 66 9.28 11.28 4.44
C THR A 66 8.86 10.00 3.73
N LEU A 67 8.84 9.98 2.39
CA LEU A 67 8.50 8.80 1.60
C LEU A 67 9.52 7.66 1.80
N GLU A 68 10.82 7.96 1.95
CA GLU A 68 11.81 6.94 2.28
C GLU A 68 11.43 6.17 3.55
N ASN A 69 11.02 6.88 4.59
CA ASN A 69 10.68 6.25 5.87
C ASN A 69 9.33 5.54 5.85
N VAL A 70 8.32 6.09 5.18
CA VAL A 70 6.94 5.54 5.21
C VAL A 70 6.68 4.56 4.08
N GLU A 71 7.32 4.75 2.91
CA GLU A 71 7.12 3.91 1.73
C GLU A 71 8.28 2.91 1.50
N GLY A 72 9.35 3.01 2.29
CA GLY A 72 10.50 2.11 2.16
C GLY A 72 11.20 2.17 0.80
N MET A 73 11.09 3.31 0.09
CA MET A 73 11.76 3.58 -1.17
C MET A 73 12.96 4.48 -0.93
N SER A 74 14.17 4.08 -1.36
CA SER A 74 15.39 4.83 -1.02
C SER A 74 15.37 6.25 -1.57
N VAL A 75 15.99 7.21 -0.85
CA VAL A 75 16.20 8.60 -1.34
C VAL A 75 16.87 8.58 -2.71
N LYS A 76 17.85 7.70 -2.93
CA LYS A 76 18.55 7.58 -4.22
C LYS A 76 17.60 7.26 -5.36
N SER A 77 16.67 6.32 -5.13
CA SER A 77 15.68 5.93 -6.12
C SER A 77 14.72 7.07 -6.41
N LEU A 78 14.21 7.72 -5.35
CA LEU A 78 13.29 8.85 -5.47
C LEU A 78 13.93 10.03 -6.19
N GLU A 79 15.16 10.44 -5.81
CA GLU A 79 15.87 11.54 -6.46
C GLU A 79 16.22 11.24 -7.93
N ALA A 80 16.67 10.02 -8.22
CA ALA A 80 16.97 9.62 -9.59
C ALA A 80 15.72 9.51 -10.46
N GLY A 81 14.61 9.04 -9.90
CA GLY A 81 13.35 8.85 -10.60
C GLY A 81 12.59 10.15 -10.84
N LEU A 82 12.49 11.01 -9.83
CA LEU A 82 11.79 12.30 -9.93
C LEU A 82 12.63 13.38 -10.61
N GLY A 83 13.95 13.25 -10.54
CA GLY A 83 14.88 14.30 -10.99
C GLY A 83 14.88 15.53 -10.08
N ALA A 84 15.79 16.48 -10.37
CA ALA A 84 15.92 17.72 -9.58
C ALA A 84 14.80 18.72 -9.83
N ASP A 85 14.23 18.73 -11.03
CA ASP A 85 13.26 19.71 -11.49
C ASP A 85 11.90 19.06 -11.76
N TRP A 86 11.13 18.84 -10.68
CA TRP A 86 9.71 18.46 -10.82
C TRP A 86 8.97 19.54 -11.58
N SER A 87 8.13 19.17 -12.54
CA SER A 87 7.40 20.11 -13.38
C SER A 87 6.16 20.72 -12.71
N PHE A 88 5.93 20.43 -11.42
CA PHE A 88 4.75 20.83 -10.65
C PHE A 88 5.10 21.29 -9.24
N GLU A 89 4.26 22.15 -8.67
CA GLU A 89 4.22 22.53 -7.24
C GLU A 89 2.83 22.29 -6.65
N THR A 90 1.79 22.60 -7.42
CA THR A 90 0.39 22.44 -7.01
C THR A 90 -0.15 21.05 -7.37
N PHE A 91 -1.25 20.65 -6.74
CA PHE A 91 -1.89 19.38 -7.06
C PHE A 91 -2.52 19.35 -8.47
N PRO A 92 -3.18 20.43 -8.96
CA PRO A 92 -3.60 20.51 -10.37
C PRO A 92 -2.46 20.31 -11.36
N GLU A 93 -1.32 20.98 -11.17
CA GLU A 93 -0.14 20.82 -12.03
C GLU A 93 0.41 19.38 -12.00
N TYR A 94 0.35 18.71 -10.84
CA TYR A 94 0.72 17.30 -10.72
C TYR A 94 -0.21 16.42 -11.56
N LEU A 95 -1.53 16.62 -11.46
CA LEU A 95 -2.50 15.88 -12.28
C LEU A 95 -2.25 16.09 -13.79
N ASP A 96 -1.98 17.32 -14.21
CA ASP A 96 -1.63 17.64 -15.61
C ASP A 96 -0.31 16.96 -16.04
N SER A 97 0.67 16.88 -15.12
CA SER A 97 1.93 16.17 -15.36
C SER A 97 1.72 14.65 -15.55
N VAL A 98 0.88 14.03 -14.70
CA VAL A 98 0.50 12.62 -14.81
C VAL A 98 -0.22 12.36 -16.13
N GLU A 99 -1.20 13.17 -16.48
CA GLU A 99 -1.96 13.03 -17.73
C GLU A 99 -1.06 13.17 -18.97
N LYS A 100 -0.14 14.15 -18.95
CA LYS A 100 0.83 14.37 -20.02
C LYS A 100 1.85 13.25 -20.13
N GLY A 101 2.30 12.70 -19.00
CA GLY A 101 3.25 11.56 -18.96
C GLY A 101 2.63 10.28 -19.51
N GLY A 102 1.33 10.10 -19.32
CA GLY A 102 0.61 8.88 -19.67
C GLY A 102 0.91 7.71 -18.73
N SER A 103 0.11 6.66 -18.84
CA SER A 103 0.28 5.42 -18.06
C SER A 103 -0.26 4.21 -18.80
N SER A 104 0.22 3.02 -18.48
CA SER A 104 -0.27 1.78 -19.12
C SER A 104 -1.69 1.43 -18.67
N ILE A 105 -2.06 1.80 -17.43
CA ILE A 105 -3.36 1.57 -16.81
C ILE A 105 -3.99 2.87 -16.35
N ASN A 106 -5.28 2.85 -16.08
CA ASN A 106 -5.98 4.04 -15.61
C ASN A 106 -5.54 4.41 -14.18
N VAL A 107 -5.49 5.70 -13.91
CA VAL A 107 -5.03 6.25 -12.64
C VAL A 107 -6.05 7.25 -12.10
N ALA A 108 -6.36 7.16 -10.82
CA ALA A 108 -7.06 8.22 -10.07
C ALA A 108 -6.20 8.63 -8.88
N ALA A 109 -6.25 9.89 -8.46
CA ALA A 109 -5.39 10.40 -7.40
C ALA A 109 -6.19 11.07 -6.28
N LEU A 110 -5.83 10.73 -5.04
CA LEU A 110 -6.28 11.41 -3.83
C LEU A 110 -5.30 12.54 -3.49
N LEU A 111 -5.80 13.66 -2.96
CA LEU A 111 -4.96 14.69 -2.40
C LEU A 111 -4.55 14.32 -0.98
N GLY A 112 -3.27 14.10 -0.76
CA GLY A 112 -2.72 13.67 0.52
C GLY A 112 -2.62 14.81 1.55
N HIS A 113 -2.99 14.54 2.79
CA HIS A 113 -2.96 15.53 3.88
C HIS A 113 -1.52 15.91 4.28
N THR A 114 -0.58 14.97 4.24
CA THR A 114 0.83 15.20 4.56
C THR A 114 1.47 16.25 3.64
N PRO A 115 1.45 16.11 2.30
CA PRO A 115 1.97 17.16 1.42
C PRO A 115 1.16 18.45 1.51
N LEU A 116 -0.15 18.40 1.73
CA LEU A 116 -1.00 19.57 1.89
C LEU A 116 -0.57 20.43 3.09
N ARG A 117 -0.39 19.81 4.27
CA ARG A 117 0.10 20.50 5.47
C ARG A 117 1.50 21.06 5.27
N LEU A 118 2.40 20.27 4.69
CA LEU A 118 3.77 20.72 4.40
C LEU A 118 3.80 21.90 3.45
N TYR A 119 2.92 21.92 2.45
CA TYR A 119 2.80 23.00 1.48
C TYR A 119 2.37 24.33 2.13
N VAL A 120 1.45 24.27 3.10
CA VAL A 120 0.90 25.48 3.76
C VAL A 120 1.78 25.94 4.92
N MET A 121 2.24 25.01 5.77
CA MET A 121 2.92 25.29 7.05
C MET A 121 4.44 25.14 6.98
N GLY A 122 4.98 24.51 5.94
CA GLY A 122 6.38 24.17 5.87
C GLY A 122 6.82 23.18 6.96
N PRO A 123 8.08 23.26 7.44
CA PRO A 123 8.62 22.35 8.46
C PRO A 123 7.82 22.31 9.77
N GLU A 124 7.14 23.40 10.16
CA GLU A 124 6.31 23.44 11.37
C GLU A 124 5.11 22.48 11.32
N SER A 125 4.77 21.95 10.14
CA SER A 125 3.70 20.96 9.97
C SER A 125 3.86 19.68 10.79
N THR A 126 5.08 19.36 11.22
CA THR A 126 5.40 18.22 12.11
C THR A 126 5.53 18.60 13.58
N GLU A 127 5.38 19.87 13.93
CA GLU A 127 5.71 20.41 15.27
C GLU A 127 4.47 20.92 16.03
N ARG A 128 3.46 21.40 15.32
CA ARG A 128 2.27 22.02 15.91
C ARG A 128 0.99 21.78 15.12
N ALA A 129 -0.14 22.03 15.76
CA ALA A 129 -1.42 22.16 15.08
C ALA A 129 -1.44 23.39 14.13
N ALA A 130 -2.31 23.33 13.12
CA ALA A 130 -2.52 24.46 12.20
C ALA A 130 -3.35 25.57 12.88
N THR A 131 -3.13 26.82 12.45
CA THR A 131 -4.03 27.94 12.79
C THR A 131 -5.29 27.88 11.92
N ASP A 132 -6.33 28.65 12.32
CA ASP A 132 -7.58 28.72 11.56
C ASP A 132 -7.34 29.24 10.11
N GLU A 133 -6.40 30.15 9.90
CA GLU A 133 -6.03 30.66 8.57
C GLU A 133 -5.32 29.58 7.74
N GLU A 134 -4.45 28.77 8.36
CA GLU A 134 -3.78 27.66 7.70
C GLU A 134 -4.79 26.57 7.31
N VAL A 135 -5.74 26.26 8.19
CA VAL A 135 -6.84 25.32 7.90
C VAL A 135 -7.70 25.84 6.75
N ALA A 136 -8.07 27.13 6.76
CA ALA A 136 -8.83 27.73 5.67
C ALA A 136 -8.06 27.64 4.34
N ARG A 137 -6.74 27.89 4.35
CA ARG A 137 -5.91 27.76 3.14
C ARG A 137 -5.81 26.31 2.65
N MET A 138 -5.67 25.33 3.55
CA MET A 138 -5.69 23.91 3.18
C MET A 138 -7.02 23.51 2.57
N LYS A 139 -8.14 23.99 3.12
CA LYS A 139 -9.47 23.78 2.57
C LYS A 139 -9.65 24.36 1.17
N ASP A 140 -9.10 25.55 0.92
CA ASP A 140 -9.13 26.17 -0.42
C ASP A 140 -8.34 25.35 -1.45
N ILE A 141 -7.14 24.88 -1.08
CA ILE A 141 -6.32 23.99 -1.92
C ILE A 141 -7.05 22.66 -2.19
N MET A 142 -7.79 22.14 -1.19
CA MET A 142 -8.63 20.94 -1.40
C MET A 142 -9.72 21.20 -2.45
N ARG A 143 -10.38 22.38 -2.42
CA ARG A 143 -11.37 22.77 -3.44
C ARG A 143 -10.72 22.87 -4.84
N GLU A 144 -9.57 23.54 -4.93
CA GLU A 144 -8.79 23.64 -6.18
C GLU A 144 -8.44 22.23 -6.71
N GLY A 145 -8.02 21.31 -5.83
CA GLY A 145 -7.73 19.91 -6.17
C GLY A 145 -8.94 19.14 -6.68
N LEU A 146 -10.10 19.30 -6.01
CA LEU A 146 -11.35 18.68 -6.44
C LEU A 146 -11.80 19.25 -7.80
N GLU A 147 -11.72 20.56 -8.02
CA GLU A 147 -12.05 21.19 -9.31
C GLU A 147 -11.15 20.69 -10.44
N ALA A 148 -9.88 20.43 -10.14
CA ALA A 148 -8.92 19.85 -11.09
C ALA A 148 -9.13 18.36 -11.35
N GLY A 149 -9.94 17.66 -10.55
CA GLY A 149 -10.26 16.27 -10.77
C GLY A 149 -9.68 15.28 -9.75
N ALA A 150 -9.27 15.73 -8.56
CA ALA A 150 -8.93 14.82 -7.46
C ALA A 150 -10.07 13.82 -7.23
N LEU A 151 -9.70 12.55 -7.00
CA LEU A 151 -10.67 11.53 -6.60
C LEU A 151 -11.19 11.76 -5.17
N GLY A 152 -10.44 12.47 -4.34
CA GLY A 152 -10.83 12.78 -2.97
C GLY A 152 -9.66 13.22 -2.11
N PHE A 153 -9.83 13.04 -0.81
CA PHE A 153 -8.89 13.43 0.24
C PHE A 153 -8.38 12.21 1.00
N ALA A 154 -7.09 12.16 1.30
CA ALA A 154 -6.52 11.10 2.12
C ALA A 154 -5.79 11.66 3.34
N THR A 155 -5.94 11.00 4.50
CA THR A 155 -5.29 11.39 5.76
C THR A 155 -4.89 10.20 6.61
N SER A 156 -3.98 10.41 7.57
CA SER A 156 -3.52 9.37 8.50
C SER A 156 -3.27 9.93 9.89
N LYS A 157 -3.71 9.15 10.90
CA LYS A 157 -3.35 9.33 12.31
C LYS A 157 -2.63 8.11 12.86
N SER A 158 -2.20 7.18 11.98
CA SER A 158 -1.52 5.95 12.40
C SER A 158 -0.21 6.26 13.14
N PRO A 159 0.02 5.68 14.32
CA PRO A 159 1.26 5.84 15.08
C PRO A 159 2.47 5.24 14.35
N THR A 160 2.26 4.31 13.40
CA THR A 160 3.33 3.68 12.62
C THR A 160 3.85 4.56 11.49
N HIS A 161 3.10 5.60 11.10
CA HIS A 161 3.54 6.55 10.09
C HIS A 161 4.49 7.58 10.71
N VAL A 162 5.76 7.28 10.61
CA VAL A 162 6.86 8.07 11.15
C VAL A 162 7.68 8.61 9.98
N GLY A 163 7.84 9.91 9.94
CA GLY A 163 8.60 10.60 8.89
C GLY A 163 10.08 10.75 9.22
N TYR A 164 10.71 11.68 8.53
CA TYR A 164 12.14 11.97 8.66
C TYR A 164 12.56 12.24 10.12
N GLU A 165 13.73 11.73 10.52
CA GLU A 165 14.29 11.84 11.88
C GLU A 165 13.39 11.29 13.01
N GLY A 166 12.47 10.38 12.70
CA GLY A 166 11.55 9.82 13.69
C GLY A 166 10.43 10.76 14.12
N ARG A 167 10.26 11.91 13.44
CA ARG A 167 9.14 12.84 13.68
C ARG A 167 7.84 12.24 13.17
N PRO A 168 6.69 12.57 13.76
CA PRO A 168 5.42 12.17 13.18
C PRO A 168 5.28 12.77 11.78
N VAL A 169 4.61 12.07 10.86
CA VAL A 169 4.25 12.69 9.57
C VAL A 169 3.30 13.87 9.80
N PRO A 170 3.31 14.91 8.93
CA PRO A 170 2.50 16.13 9.10
C PRO A 170 1.03 15.87 9.46
N SER A 171 0.34 14.95 8.80
CA SER A 171 -1.08 14.64 9.06
C SER A 171 -1.36 14.18 10.51
N ARG A 172 -0.38 13.57 11.19
CA ARG A 172 -0.54 13.12 12.59
C ARG A 172 -0.61 14.27 13.59
N MET A 173 -0.09 15.46 13.23
CA MET A 173 -0.15 16.67 14.07
C MET A 173 -1.46 17.44 13.92
N ALA A 174 -2.31 17.05 12.96
CA ALA A 174 -3.60 17.69 12.75
C ALA A 174 -4.56 17.42 13.92
N GLU A 175 -5.30 18.43 14.35
CA GLU A 175 -6.50 18.25 15.16
C GLU A 175 -7.62 17.65 14.30
N PHE A 176 -8.58 16.93 14.91
CA PHE A 176 -9.71 16.38 14.16
C PHE A 176 -10.55 17.47 13.48
N SER A 177 -10.69 18.64 14.11
CA SER A 177 -11.36 19.81 13.52
C SER A 177 -10.78 20.21 12.17
N GLU A 178 -9.46 20.19 12.02
CA GLU A 178 -8.77 20.45 10.73
C GLU A 178 -9.18 19.44 9.67
N ILE A 179 -9.11 18.13 10.00
CA ILE A 179 -9.49 17.05 9.09
C ILE A 179 -10.95 17.19 8.65
N ARG A 180 -11.84 17.46 9.59
CA ARG A 180 -13.27 17.68 9.36
C ARG A 180 -13.52 18.88 8.46
N ASP A 181 -12.84 20.00 8.71
CA ASP A 181 -13.03 21.24 7.95
C ASP A 181 -12.51 21.11 6.51
N ILE A 182 -11.37 20.42 6.29
CA ILE A 182 -10.89 20.08 4.94
C ILE A 182 -11.89 19.14 4.25
N ALA A 183 -12.35 18.10 4.93
CA ALA A 183 -13.32 17.13 4.39
C ALA A 183 -14.67 17.79 4.00
N SER A 184 -15.06 18.89 4.65
CA SER A 184 -16.27 19.61 4.30
C SER A 184 -16.25 20.18 2.87
N ALA A 185 -15.04 20.43 2.28
CA ALA A 185 -14.90 20.85 0.89
C ALA A 185 -15.46 19.81 -0.10
N LEU A 186 -15.34 18.50 0.23
CA LEU A 186 -15.91 17.43 -0.59
C LEU A 186 -17.45 17.50 -0.60
N GLY A 187 -18.06 17.85 0.53
CA GLY A 187 -19.51 18.05 0.65
C GLY A 187 -20.00 19.29 -0.14
N GLU A 188 -19.25 20.38 -0.08
CA GLU A 188 -19.54 21.59 -0.84
C GLU A 188 -19.51 21.35 -2.36
N GLN A 189 -18.52 20.60 -2.82
CA GLN A 189 -18.35 20.23 -4.23
C GLN A 189 -19.21 19.02 -4.66
N LYS A 190 -19.79 18.29 -3.70
CA LYS A 190 -20.52 17.03 -3.91
C LYS A 190 -19.70 16.00 -4.69
N ALA A 191 -18.41 15.96 -4.44
CA ALA A 191 -17.45 15.13 -5.16
C ALA A 191 -16.45 14.45 -4.22
N GLY A 192 -15.87 13.35 -4.67
CA GLY A 192 -14.76 12.68 -4.04
C GLY A 192 -15.12 11.64 -2.99
N ILE A 193 -14.09 11.07 -2.40
CA ILE A 193 -14.11 10.09 -1.29
C ILE A 193 -13.10 10.54 -0.24
N ILE A 194 -13.29 10.11 1.00
CA ILE A 194 -12.30 10.27 2.07
C ILE A 194 -11.64 8.90 2.33
N GLN A 195 -10.31 8.85 2.21
CA GLN A 195 -9.52 7.71 2.64
C GLN A 195 -8.81 8.08 3.96
N ALA A 196 -8.96 7.26 4.99
CA ALA A 196 -8.42 7.54 6.31
C ALA A 196 -7.62 6.35 6.86
N THR A 197 -6.40 6.58 7.35
CA THR A 197 -5.69 5.56 8.12
C THR A 197 -5.97 5.78 9.59
N VAL A 198 -6.57 4.77 10.20
CA VAL A 198 -7.02 4.79 11.59
C VAL A 198 -5.88 5.09 12.57
N GLY A 199 -6.20 5.79 13.64
CA GLY A 199 -5.26 6.10 14.70
C GLY A 199 -5.94 6.87 15.82
N ARG A 200 -5.14 7.45 16.71
CA ARG A 200 -5.67 8.27 17.79
C ARG A 200 -6.45 9.44 17.21
N ASP A 201 -7.64 9.69 17.76
CA ASP A 201 -8.55 10.77 17.37
C ASP A 201 -8.99 10.73 15.90
N LEU A 202 -8.92 9.54 15.27
CA LEU A 202 -9.45 9.27 13.94
C LEU A 202 -9.85 7.79 13.84
N SER A 203 -11.06 7.48 14.26
CA SER A 203 -11.62 6.13 14.30
C SER A 203 -13.12 6.16 13.98
N PHE A 204 -13.88 5.25 14.48
CA PHE A 204 -15.27 5.02 14.07
C PHE A 204 -16.20 6.24 14.23
N ASP A 205 -16.11 6.97 15.35
CA ASP A 205 -16.97 8.12 15.60
C ASP A 205 -16.58 9.30 14.71
N GLU A 206 -15.27 9.50 14.51
CA GLU A 206 -14.73 10.49 13.59
C GLU A 206 -15.07 10.13 12.14
N PHE A 207 -15.03 8.84 11.75
CA PHE A 207 -15.44 8.40 10.41
C PHE A 207 -16.93 8.69 10.15
N ALA A 208 -17.81 8.46 11.14
CA ALA A 208 -19.21 8.82 11.03
C ALA A 208 -19.41 10.33 10.86
N GLU A 209 -18.66 11.15 11.61
CA GLU A 209 -18.72 12.61 11.48
C GLU A 209 -18.18 13.09 10.13
N LEU A 210 -17.08 12.50 9.63
CA LEU A 210 -16.55 12.81 8.29
C LEU A 210 -17.58 12.46 7.19
N ASN A 211 -18.21 11.29 7.26
CA ASN A 211 -19.29 10.91 6.34
C ASN A 211 -20.45 11.90 6.40
N LYS A 212 -20.87 12.30 7.61
CA LYS A 212 -21.97 13.23 7.81
C LYS A 212 -21.68 14.63 7.27
N VAL A 213 -20.49 15.19 7.55
CA VAL A 213 -20.14 16.56 7.15
C VAL A 213 -19.88 16.67 5.65
N SER A 214 -19.31 15.62 5.05
CA SER A 214 -19.00 15.59 3.62
C SER A 214 -20.14 15.05 2.77
N GLY A 215 -21.00 14.19 3.30
CA GLY A 215 -21.97 13.40 2.53
C GLY A 215 -21.28 12.48 1.52
N ARG A 216 -20.05 12.05 1.80
CA ARG A 216 -19.21 11.22 0.92
C ARG A 216 -18.76 9.96 1.62
N HIS A 217 -18.52 8.91 0.85
CA HIS A 217 -17.98 7.67 1.39
C HIS A 217 -16.68 7.93 2.16
N VAL A 218 -16.50 7.18 3.25
CA VAL A 218 -15.24 7.12 4.00
C VAL A 218 -14.72 5.69 3.90
N SER A 219 -13.55 5.51 3.32
CA SER A 219 -12.85 4.23 3.34
C SER A 219 -11.65 4.32 4.28
N TRP A 220 -11.49 3.36 5.18
CA TRP A 220 -10.43 3.43 6.18
C TRP A 220 -9.54 2.19 6.17
N THR A 221 -8.28 2.39 6.51
CA THR A 221 -7.24 1.35 6.63
C THR A 221 -6.74 1.24 8.07
N ALA A 222 -6.49 0.05 8.55
CA ALA A 222 -6.74 -1.22 7.91
C ALA A 222 -7.44 -2.14 8.90
N LEU A 223 -8.42 -2.88 8.45
CA LEU A 223 -9.02 -3.95 9.26
C LEU A 223 -8.29 -5.26 8.93
N LEU A 224 -7.50 -5.75 9.89
CA LEU A 224 -6.61 -6.90 9.72
C LEU A 224 -6.95 -8.01 10.72
N GLY A 225 -6.76 -9.26 10.29
CA GLY A 225 -6.83 -10.42 11.15
C GLY A 225 -5.79 -10.38 12.28
N GLY A 226 -6.15 -10.90 13.46
CA GLY A 226 -5.33 -10.87 14.65
C GLY A 226 -5.44 -9.60 15.48
N GLY A 227 -6.01 -8.53 14.95
CA GLY A 227 -6.21 -7.25 15.64
C GLY A 227 -4.92 -6.60 16.16
N GLY A 228 -5.01 -5.43 16.72
CA GLY A 228 -3.99 -4.91 17.64
C GLY A 228 -2.83 -4.11 17.05
N VAL A 229 -2.59 -4.08 15.75
CA VAL A 229 -1.48 -3.27 15.19
C VAL A 229 -1.69 -1.76 15.42
N LEU A 230 -2.94 -1.31 15.45
CA LEU A 230 -3.30 0.11 15.54
C LEU A 230 -3.99 0.51 16.86
N ASN A 231 -4.12 -0.40 17.83
CA ASN A 231 -4.73 -0.15 19.16
C ASN A 231 -6.19 0.38 19.13
N VAL A 232 -6.99 -0.03 18.16
CA VAL A 232 -8.39 0.37 17.99
C VAL A 232 -9.39 -0.76 18.29
N GLY A 233 -8.97 -1.76 19.04
CA GLY A 233 -9.76 -2.92 19.45
C GLY A 233 -9.39 -4.20 18.70
N SER A 234 -10.03 -5.33 19.06
CA SER A 234 -9.88 -6.60 18.36
C SER A 234 -10.47 -6.54 16.93
N MET A 235 -10.14 -7.50 16.09
CA MET A 235 -10.73 -7.61 14.74
C MET A 235 -12.26 -7.66 14.81
N GLU A 236 -12.81 -8.47 15.72
CA GLU A 236 -14.25 -8.64 15.89
C GLU A 236 -14.94 -7.36 16.36
N GLU A 237 -14.31 -6.63 17.28
CA GLU A 237 -14.81 -5.33 17.73
C GLU A 237 -14.84 -4.31 16.60
N GLN A 238 -13.75 -4.24 15.81
CA GLN A 238 -13.66 -3.34 14.66
C GLN A 238 -14.70 -3.68 13.58
N LEU A 239 -14.89 -4.98 13.30
CA LEU A 239 -15.88 -5.44 12.33
C LEU A 239 -17.31 -5.13 12.81
N THR A 240 -17.61 -5.39 14.09
CA THR A 240 -18.90 -5.09 14.71
C THR A 240 -19.20 -3.59 14.62
N ARG A 241 -18.27 -2.73 15.00
CA ARG A 241 -18.44 -1.26 14.91
C ARG A 241 -18.63 -0.79 13.48
N SER A 242 -17.91 -1.36 12.52
CA SER A 242 -18.10 -1.06 11.09
C SER A 242 -19.49 -1.43 10.60
N ALA A 243 -19.97 -2.63 10.98
CA ALA A 243 -21.30 -3.08 10.63
C ALA A 243 -22.40 -2.19 11.28
N GLU A 244 -22.18 -1.73 12.51
CA GLU A 244 -23.08 -0.79 13.19
C GLU A 244 -23.16 0.58 12.47
N LEU A 245 -22.02 1.10 11.97
CA LEU A 245 -22.02 2.33 11.18
C LEU A 245 -22.86 2.17 9.91
N VAL A 246 -22.65 1.10 9.15
CA VAL A 246 -23.45 0.81 7.94
C VAL A 246 -24.95 0.67 8.29
N LYS A 247 -25.29 -0.06 9.36
CA LYS A 247 -26.66 -0.22 9.83
C LYS A 247 -27.33 1.11 10.21
N ASN A 248 -26.54 2.05 10.72
CA ASN A 248 -27.00 3.39 11.08
C ASN A 248 -27.04 4.37 9.89
N GLY A 249 -26.75 3.89 8.68
CA GLY A 249 -26.85 4.65 7.43
C GLY A 249 -25.58 5.45 7.08
N TYR A 250 -24.45 5.19 7.75
CA TYR A 250 -23.16 5.77 7.37
C TYR A 250 -22.48 4.94 6.30
N GLU A 251 -21.93 5.60 5.28
CA GLU A 251 -21.19 4.97 4.18
C GLU A 251 -19.69 4.93 4.52
N VAL A 252 -19.35 4.07 5.50
CA VAL A 252 -18.00 3.90 6.04
C VAL A 252 -17.54 2.46 5.81
N PHE A 253 -16.47 2.28 5.05
CA PHE A 253 -16.01 0.99 4.54
C PHE A 253 -14.57 0.68 4.96
N PRO A 254 -14.32 -0.35 5.81
CA PRO A 254 -12.98 -0.81 6.13
C PRO A 254 -12.33 -1.49 4.93
N GLN A 255 -11.07 -1.15 4.66
CA GLN A 255 -10.24 -1.89 3.72
C GLN A 255 -9.64 -3.11 4.40
N VAL A 256 -9.70 -4.25 3.69
CA VAL A 256 -9.12 -5.53 4.08
C VAL A 256 -8.18 -6.04 2.99
N THR A 257 -7.21 -6.85 3.36
CA THR A 257 -6.35 -7.54 2.40
C THR A 257 -6.53 -9.06 2.49
N CYS A 258 -6.34 -9.73 1.37
CA CYS A 258 -6.40 -11.19 1.28
C CYS A 258 -5.07 -11.88 1.61
N ARG A 259 -4.01 -11.12 1.87
CA ARG A 259 -2.66 -11.64 2.12
C ARG A 259 -2.21 -11.36 3.55
N PRO A 260 -1.33 -12.19 4.12
CA PRO A 260 -0.56 -11.79 5.28
C PRO A 260 0.30 -10.56 4.97
N LEU A 261 0.40 -9.64 5.92
CA LEU A 261 1.31 -8.50 5.81
C LEU A 261 2.73 -8.98 6.14
N ASN A 262 3.46 -9.37 5.12
CA ASN A 262 4.79 -9.97 5.23
C ASN A 262 5.89 -8.95 4.93
N PHE A 263 6.70 -8.62 5.91
CA PHE A 263 7.87 -7.78 5.70
C PHE A 263 9.16 -8.59 5.61
N GLU A 264 9.97 -8.30 4.61
CA GLU A 264 11.35 -8.77 4.54
C GLU A 264 12.28 -7.75 5.19
N PHE A 265 13.19 -8.23 6.05
CA PHE A 265 14.16 -7.39 6.73
C PHE A 265 15.54 -8.06 6.80
N ARG A 266 16.55 -7.26 7.11
CA ARG A 266 17.92 -7.69 7.44
C ARG A 266 18.31 -7.12 8.81
N PHE A 267 19.20 -7.78 9.51
CA PHE A 267 19.74 -7.21 10.74
C PHE A 267 20.70 -6.03 10.50
N ASP A 268 21.16 -5.79 9.28
CA ASP A 268 21.81 -4.53 8.90
C ASP A 268 20.84 -3.34 9.01
N GLN A 269 19.56 -3.54 8.65
CA GLN A 269 18.49 -2.55 8.75
C GLN A 269 17.28 -3.14 9.49
N PRO A 270 17.34 -3.30 10.83
CA PRO A 270 16.34 -4.02 11.61
C PRO A 270 15.12 -3.16 11.97
N PHE A 271 14.47 -2.54 10.98
CA PHE A 271 13.42 -1.53 11.18
C PHE A 271 12.26 -2.01 12.05
N LEU A 272 11.91 -3.29 11.99
CA LEU A 272 10.84 -3.90 12.79
C LEU A 272 11.12 -3.90 14.31
N PHE A 273 12.39 -3.83 14.69
CA PHE A 273 12.84 -3.92 16.07
C PHE A 273 13.37 -2.59 16.62
N GLN A 274 13.49 -1.55 15.78
CA GLN A 274 14.12 -0.26 16.16
C GLN A 274 13.48 0.41 17.38
N SER A 275 12.17 0.21 17.60
CA SER A 275 11.47 0.74 18.77
C SER A 275 11.67 -0.07 20.05
N MET A 276 12.26 -1.27 19.97
CA MET A 276 12.52 -2.09 21.15
C MET A 276 13.70 -1.53 21.93
N PRO A 277 13.61 -1.45 23.29
CA PRO A 277 14.73 -0.94 24.11
C PRO A 277 16.04 -1.65 23.87
N ALA A 278 16.04 -2.97 23.62
CA ALA A 278 17.22 -3.76 23.31
C ALA A 278 17.97 -3.27 22.06
N PHE A 279 17.26 -2.66 21.08
CA PHE A 279 17.83 -2.17 19.83
C PHE A 279 18.34 -0.72 19.90
N ALA A 280 18.16 0.00 21.01
CA ALA A 280 18.66 1.36 21.16
C ALA A 280 20.18 1.52 20.88
N PRO A 281 21.07 0.59 21.28
CA PRO A 281 22.48 0.62 20.87
C PRO A 281 22.68 0.31 19.39
N VAL A 282 21.91 -0.61 18.81
CA VAL A 282 21.98 -1.00 17.40
C VAL A 282 21.65 0.18 16.48
N ASN A 283 20.62 0.97 16.84
CA ASN A 283 20.18 2.14 16.08
C ASN A 283 21.26 3.22 15.93
N LYS A 284 22.27 3.21 16.80
CA LYS A 284 23.40 4.17 16.83
C LYS A 284 24.70 3.60 16.27
N ALA A 285 24.72 2.29 16.04
CA ALA A 285 25.93 1.59 15.64
C ALA A 285 26.12 1.63 14.12
N ASP A 286 27.36 1.76 13.70
CA ASP A 286 27.77 1.46 12.33
C ASP A 286 27.76 -0.05 12.08
N HIS A 287 28.04 -0.48 10.85
CA HIS A 287 28.04 -1.90 10.46
C HIS A 287 28.93 -2.75 11.39
N ALA A 288 30.16 -2.31 11.66
CA ALA A 288 31.08 -3.04 12.53
C ALA A 288 30.61 -3.11 14.00
N GLY A 289 29.93 -2.05 14.46
CA GLY A 289 29.29 -2.01 15.78
C GLY A 289 28.11 -2.97 15.87
N LYS A 290 27.28 -3.09 14.82
CA LYS A 290 26.16 -4.05 14.76
C LYS A 290 26.67 -5.49 14.83
N LEU A 291 27.72 -5.85 14.07
CA LEU A 291 28.33 -7.19 14.15
C LEU A 291 28.75 -7.54 15.59
N LYS A 292 29.36 -6.60 16.32
CA LYS A 292 29.78 -6.81 17.71
C LYS A 292 28.58 -7.00 18.65
N LEU A 293 27.56 -6.15 18.51
CA LEU A 293 26.35 -6.21 19.33
C LEU A 293 25.60 -7.53 19.12
N TYR A 294 25.43 -7.98 17.89
CA TYR A 294 24.73 -9.24 17.59
C TYR A 294 25.49 -10.48 18.06
N ALA A 295 26.80 -10.40 18.24
CA ALA A 295 27.62 -11.46 18.84
C ALA A 295 27.58 -11.44 20.37
N ASP A 296 27.14 -10.34 21.00
CA ASP A 296 27.14 -10.14 22.43
C ASP A 296 26.04 -10.92 23.14
N ALA A 297 26.38 -11.64 24.22
CA ALA A 297 25.44 -12.49 24.94
C ALA A 297 24.33 -11.71 25.66
N ASP A 298 24.66 -10.55 26.22
CA ASP A 298 23.70 -9.71 26.96
C ASP A 298 22.70 -9.09 25.98
N PHE A 299 23.15 -8.67 24.78
CA PHE A 299 22.26 -8.24 23.72
C PHE A 299 21.28 -9.33 23.31
N ARG A 300 21.76 -10.56 23.08
CA ARG A 300 20.94 -11.70 22.69
C ARG A 300 19.89 -12.04 23.75
N GLU A 301 20.25 -12.02 25.02
CA GLU A 301 19.30 -12.21 26.12
C GLU A 301 18.23 -11.11 26.14
N GLY A 302 18.63 -9.84 26.01
CA GLY A 302 17.73 -8.70 25.92
C GLY A 302 16.78 -8.78 24.71
N PHE A 303 17.26 -9.23 23.56
CA PHE A 303 16.43 -9.44 22.37
C PHE A 303 15.40 -10.55 22.57
N ARG A 304 15.83 -11.72 23.08
CA ARG A 304 14.88 -12.82 23.42
C ARG A 304 13.81 -12.37 24.41
N ALA A 305 14.18 -11.59 25.41
CA ALA A 305 13.24 -11.03 26.39
C ALA A 305 12.28 -9.99 25.78
N SER A 306 12.69 -9.29 24.74
CA SER A 306 11.89 -8.25 24.08
C SER A 306 10.85 -8.82 23.11
N VAL A 307 11.09 -10.00 22.53
CA VAL A 307 10.17 -10.64 21.56
C VAL A 307 9.07 -11.41 22.30
N GLN A 308 7.96 -10.74 22.59
CA GLN A 308 6.83 -11.25 23.36
C GLN A 308 5.50 -11.04 22.60
N GLY A 309 4.43 -11.69 23.08
CA GLY A 309 3.06 -11.48 22.59
C GLY A 309 2.92 -11.69 21.07
N GLY A 310 2.33 -10.73 20.39
CA GLY A 310 2.09 -10.79 18.94
C GLY A 310 3.38 -10.89 18.12
N MET A 311 4.46 -10.22 18.54
CA MET A 311 5.75 -10.32 17.89
C MET A 311 6.34 -11.73 18.01
N ARG A 312 6.15 -12.42 19.13
CA ARG A 312 6.57 -13.82 19.29
C ARG A 312 5.78 -14.73 18.34
N ALA A 313 4.47 -14.53 18.25
CA ALA A 313 3.62 -15.30 17.33
C ALA A 313 3.99 -15.08 15.86
N ALA A 314 4.34 -13.85 15.48
CA ALA A 314 4.85 -13.53 14.15
C ALA A 314 6.22 -14.16 13.90
N TRP A 315 7.11 -14.12 14.91
CA TRP A 315 8.44 -14.71 14.83
C TRP A 315 8.41 -16.22 14.56
N GLU A 316 7.51 -16.96 15.18
CA GLU A 316 7.37 -18.42 14.95
C GLU A 316 7.00 -18.77 13.49
N LYS A 317 6.46 -17.79 12.73
CA LYS A 317 6.12 -17.91 11.32
C LYS A 317 7.16 -17.28 10.39
N THR A 318 8.29 -16.81 10.93
CA THR A 318 9.35 -16.16 10.16
C THR A 318 10.11 -17.20 9.34
N VAL A 319 10.33 -16.89 8.06
CA VAL A 319 11.14 -17.71 7.16
C VAL A 319 12.47 -17.03 6.83
N VAL A 320 13.46 -17.84 6.49
CA VAL A 320 14.68 -17.35 5.82
C VAL A 320 14.32 -17.09 4.37
N SER A 321 14.29 -15.83 3.93
CA SER A 321 13.92 -15.48 2.54
C SER A 321 15.10 -15.44 1.58
N PHE A 322 16.32 -15.25 2.12
CA PHE A 322 17.57 -15.31 1.38
C PHE A 322 18.75 -15.58 2.32
N CYS A 323 19.59 -16.54 1.96
CA CYS A 323 20.82 -16.84 2.69
C CYS A 323 21.90 -17.39 1.76
N SER A 324 22.82 -16.54 1.32
CA SER A 324 23.87 -16.91 0.34
C SER A 324 24.76 -18.05 0.80
N ASN A 325 25.00 -18.17 2.12
CA ASN A 325 25.89 -19.18 2.69
C ASN A 325 25.18 -20.51 2.93
N MET A 326 23.83 -20.49 3.06
CA MET A 326 22.99 -21.66 3.33
C MET A 326 21.70 -21.60 2.48
N PRO A 327 21.77 -21.72 1.16
CA PRO A 327 20.60 -21.63 0.28
C PRO A 327 19.53 -22.69 0.56
N ASP A 328 19.90 -23.84 1.15
CA ASP A 328 18.95 -24.89 1.55
C ASP A 328 18.02 -24.47 2.70
N TYR A 329 18.28 -23.33 3.34
CA TYR A 329 17.41 -22.76 4.37
C TYR A 329 16.36 -21.82 3.82
N GLU A 330 16.51 -21.38 2.57
CA GLU A 330 15.56 -20.46 1.94
C GLU A 330 14.14 -21.06 1.89
N GLU A 331 13.15 -20.22 2.19
CA GLU A 331 11.72 -20.56 2.34
C GLU A 331 11.40 -21.54 3.48
N ARG A 332 12.34 -21.83 4.39
CA ARG A 332 12.10 -22.62 5.59
C ARG A 332 11.89 -21.74 6.81
N LEU A 333 11.07 -22.21 7.75
CA LEU A 333 10.84 -21.53 9.03
C LEU A 333 12.13 -21.49 9.85
N VAL A 334 12.49 -20.33 10.38
CA VAL A 334 13.64 -20.17 11.29
C VAL A 334 13.47 -21.05 12.52
N SER A 335 12.25 -21.17 13.06
CA SER A 335 11.92 -22.00 14.21
C SER A 335 12.12 -23.52 13.95
N GLU A 336 11.85 -24.01 12.74
CA GLU A 336 12.10 -25.41 12.37
C GLU A 336 13.59 -25.70 12.27
N ILE A 337 14.35 -24.85 11.58
CA ILE A 337 15.80 -24.99 11.46
C ILE A 337 16.46 -24.94 12.84
N ALA A 338 16.03 -24.01 13.70
CA ALA A 338 16.54 -23.88 15.06
C ALA A 338 16.29 -25.15 15.90
N LYS A 339 15.09 -25.72 15.78
CA LYS A 339 14.75 -26.99 16.44
C LYS A 339 15.63 -28.16 15.97
N GLU A 340 15.90 -28.27 14.68
CA GLU A 340 16.81 -29.27 14.12
C GLU A 340 18.23 -29.15 14.68
N LYS A 341 18.68 -27.89 14.89
CA LYS A 341 20.02 -27.58 15.43
C LYS A 341 20.09 -27.58 16.96
N GLY A 342 18.96 -27.61 17.66
CA GLY A 342 18.90 -27.56 19.12
C GLY A 342 19.29 -26.19 19.71
N VAL A 343 19.01 -25.08 19.00
CA VAL A 343 19.33 -23.71 19.39
C VAL A 343 18.05 -22.86 19.47
N ASP A 344 18.15 -21.67 20.07
CA ASP A 344 17.06 -20.68 20.03
C ASP A 344 16.92 -20.07 18.63
N SER A 345 15.70 -19.81 18.20
CA SER A 345 15.42 -19.32 16.83
C SER A 345 15.89 -17.89 16.59
N LEU A 346 15.88 -17.03 17.61
CA LEU A 346 16.43 -15.67 17.51
C LEU A 346 17.96 -15.71 17.43
N ASP A 347 18.60 -16.58 18.23
CA ASP A 347 20.04 -16.79 18.16
C ASP A 347 20.47 -17.33 16.80
N LEU A 348 19.74 -18.29 16.24
CA LEU A 348 20.00 -18.81 14.89
C LEU A 348 19.95 -17.69 13.84
N ALA A 349 18.94 -16.83 13.89
CA ALA A 349 18.81 -15.74 12.93
C ALA A 349 19.97 -14.75 13.03
N LEU A 350 20.44 -14.45 14.25
CA LEU A 350 21.63 -13.63 14.47
C LEU A 350 22.90 -14.31 13.96
N ASP A 351 23.04 -15.62 14.19
CA ASP A 351 24.20 -16.40 13.71
C ASP A 351 24.27 -16.42 12.18
N LEU A 352 23.14 -16.71 11.49
CA LEU A 352 23.07 -16.68 10.04
C LEU A 352 23.39 -15.27 9.48
N SER A 353 22.95 -14.24 10.20
CA SER A 353 23.27 -12.86 9.82
C SER A 353 24.74 -12.53 9.99
N LEU A 354 25.37 -12.95 11.10
CA LEU A 354 26.80 -12.74 11.34
C LEU A 354 27.66 -13.49 10.32
N GLU A 355 27.31 -14.74 10.02
CA GLU A 355 28.01 -15.57 9.04
C GLU A 355 27.97 -15.01 7.62
N SER A 356 26.93 -14.22 7.30
CA SER A 356 26.71 -13.61 5.99
C SER A 356 27.05 -12.12 5.92
N ASP A 357 27.75 -11.58 6.91
CA ASP A 357 28.03 -10.13 7.02
C ASP A 357 26.74 -9.28 6.95
N LEU A 358 25.71 -9.70 7.69
CA LEU A 358 24.35 -9.11 7.79
C LEU A 358 23.54 -9.07 6.47
N THR A 359 23.90 -9.88 5.48
CA THR A 359 23.18 -9.93 4.20
C THR A 359 22.02 -10.92 4.18
N THR A 360 21.96 -11.88 5.12
CA THR A 360 20.82 -12.79 5.27
C THR A 360 19.52 -12.01 5.48
N ARG A 361 18.46 -12.45 4.78
CA ARG A 361 17.14 -11.83 4.81
C ARG A 361 16.12 -12.77 5.44
N PHE A 362 15.19 -12.18 6.16
CA PHE A 362 14.10 -12.88 6.83
C PHE A 362 12.78 -12.24 6.44
N ARG A 363 11.74 -13.04 6.25
CA ARG A 363 10.39 -12.56 5.97
C ARG A 363 9.47 -12.95 7.12
N ILE A 364 8.83 -11.95 7.75
CA ILE A 364 8.00 -12.07 8.94
C ILE A 364 6.58 -11.57 8.69
N PRO A 365 5.53 -12.36 9.00
CA PRO A 365 4.15 -11.92 8.90
C PRO A 365 3.75 -11.11 10.15
N VAL A 366 3.88 -9.78 10.06
CA VAL A 366 3.62 -8.89 11.21
C VAL A 366 2.13 -8.74 11.55
N ALA A 367 1.24 -8.97 10.59
CA ALA A 367 -0.21 -8.92 10.76
C ALA A 367 -0.92 -9.80 9.72
N ASN A 368 -2.23 -10.00 9.91
CA ASN A 368 -3.10 -10.71 8.97
C ASN A 368 -2.62 -12.12 8.61
N SER A 369 -2.06 -12.84 9.58
CA SER A 369 -1.44 -14.16 9.37
C SER A 369 -2.34 -15.34 9.77
N ASN A 370 -3.58 -15.09 10.19
CA ASN A 370 -4.59 -16.09 10.49
C ASN A 370 -5.60 -16.16 9.33
N GLU A 371 -5.60 -17.26 8.60
CA GLU A 371 -6.49 -17.44 7.44
C GLU A 371 -7.97 -17.50 7.81
N ASP A 372 -8.35 -17.97 9.00
CA ASP A 372 -9.74 -17.99 9.45
C ASP A 372 -10.26 -16.55 9.64
N ASP A 373 -9.44 -15.68 10.23
CA ASP A 373 -9.77 -14.26 10.38
C ASP A 373 -9.91 -13.59 9.00
N ILE A 374 -8.96 -13.84 8.09
CA ILE A 374 -9.02 -13.30 6.73
C ILE A 374 -10.29 -13.76 6.02
N ALA A 375 -10.66 -15.04 6.13
CA ALA A 375 -11.87 -15.58 5.53
C ALA A 375 -13.14 -14.89 6.05
N ILE A 376 -13.19 -14.54 7.35
CA ILE A 376 -14.29 -13.76 7.93
C ILE A 376 -14.33 -12.36 7.31
N LEU A 377 -13.19 -11.68 7.27
CA LEU A 377 -13.09 -10.32 6.73
C LEU A 377 -13.45 -10.24 5.25
N LEU A 378 -13.00 -11.20 4.43
CA LEU A 378 -13.31 -11.25 3.00
C LEU A 378 -14.81 -11.48 2.71
N LYS A 379 -15.52 -12.18 3.59
CA LYS A 379 -16.95 -12.48 3.42
C LYS A 379 -17.88 -11.39 3.97
N ASP A 380 -17.36 -10.46 4.74
CA ASP A 380 -18.21 -9.43 5.35
C ASP A 380 -18.62 -8.37 4.30
N PRO A 381 -19.92 -8.09 4.15
CA PRO A 381 -20.40 -7.14 3.13
C PRO A 381 -20.03 -5.67 3.41
N ALA A 382 -19.65 -5.33 4.64
CA ALA A 382 -19.23 -3.98 4.99
C ALA A 382 -17.78 -3.69 4.55
N THR A 383 -16.98 -4.72 4.27
CA THR A 383 -15.58 -4.56 3.88
C THR A 383 -15.42 -4.25 2.38
N VAL A 384 -14.26 -3.73 2.04
CA VAL A 384 -13.80 -3.59 0.67
C VAL A 384 -12.36 -4.12 0.55
N LEU A 385 -12.11 -4.92 -0.48
CA LEU A 385 -10.76 -5.44 -0.75
C LEU A 385 -9.88 -4.32 -1.28
N GLY A 386 -8.69 -4.17 -0.69
CA GLY A 386 -7.68 -3.19 -1.07
C GLY A 386 -6.34 -3.57 -0.44
N LEU A 387 -5.51 -2.56 -0.13
CA LEU A 387 -4.22 -2.75 0.55
C LEU A 387 -3.24 -3.64 -0.24
N SER A 388 -3.11 -3.36 -1.54
CA SER A 388 -1.99 -3.89 -2.31
C SER A 388 -0.68 -3.21 -1.92
N ASP A 389 -0.78 -1.97 -1.42
CA ASP A 389 0.34 -1.07 -1.15
C ASP A 389 1.34 -1.00 -2.31
N ALA A 390 0.85 -1.22 -3.55
CA ALA A 390 1.70 -1.21 -4.73
C ALA A 390 2.39 0.15 -4.89
N GLY A 391 3.72 0.13 -5.03
CA GLY A 391 4.56 1.33 -5.00
C GLY A 391 5.12 1.68 -3.63
N ALA A 392 4.54 1.16 -2.52
CA ALA A 392 5.10 1.29 -1.19
C ALA A 392 5.94 0.07 -0.79
N HIS A 393 6.80 0.26 0.20
CA HIS A 393 7.59 -0.81 0.83
C HIS A 393 8.30 -1.74 -0.16
N ALA A 394 8.64 -1.21 -1.35
CA ALA A 394 9.05 -1.99 -2.50
C ALA A 394 10.21 -2.96 -2.23
N SER A 395 11.17 -2.58 -1.38
CA SER A 395 12.28 -3.45 -0.97
C SER A 395 11.94 -4.44 0.14
N GLN A 396 10.74 -4.35 0.73
CA GLN A 396 10.37 -5.07 1.95
C GLN A 396 9.19 -6.02 1.75
N LEU A 397 8.23 -5.69 0.87
CA LEU A 397 7.08 -6.51 0.55
C LEU A 397 6.66 -6.36 -0.92
N CYS A 398 5.78 -7.24 -1.38
CA CYS A 398 5.09 -7.10 -2.66
C CYS A 398 3.70 -7.70 -2.55
N ASP A 399 2.71 -6.86 -2.31
CA ASP A 399 1.29 -7.25 -2.29
C ASP A 399 0.53 -6.78 -3.55
N ALA A 400 1.21 -6.14 -4.52
CA ALA A 400 0.65 -5.85 -5.86
C ALA A 400 0.11 -7.11 -6.59
N CYS A 401 0.50 -8.30 -6.14
CA CYS A 401 0.00 -9.59 -6.62
C CYS A 401 -1.31 -10.05 -5.97
N PHE A 402 -1.96 -9.21 -5.13
CA PHE A 402 -3.13 -9.58 -4.33
C PHE A 402 -4.29 -10.16 -5.15
N SER A 403 -4.51 -9.65 -6.36
CA SER A 403 -5.62 -10.06 -7.22
C SER A 403 -5.49 -11.52 -7.69
N THR A 404 -4.33 -11.88 -8.22
CA THR A 404 -4.06 -13.27 -8.63
C THR A 404 -3.93 -14.20 -7.44
N TYR A 405 -3.43 -13.71 -6.29
CA TYR A 405 -3.42 -14.46 -5.04
C TYR A 405 -4.84 -14.74 -4.54
N LEU A 406 -5.76 -13.77 -4.58
CA LEU A 406 -7.17 -13.97 -4.23
C LEU A 406 -7.79 -15.09 -5.07
N LEU A 407 -7.60 -15.05 -6.39
CA LEU A 407 -8.16 -16.03 -7.32
C LEU A 407 -7.53 -17.43 -7.14
N GLY A 408 -6.21 -17.51 -6.98
CA GLY A 408 -5.50 -18.76 -6.79
C GLY A 408 -5.76 -19.37 -5.41
N HIS A 409 -5.47 -18.63 -4.37
CA HIS A 409 -5.51 -19.14 -3.01
C HIS A 409 -6.93 -19.24 -2.44
N TRP A 410 -7.68 -18.14 -2.43
CA TRP A 410 -8.99 -18.10 -1.75
C TRP A 410 -10.13 -18.71 -2.56
N VAL A 411 -10.06 -18.66 -3.88
CA VAL A 411 -11.09 -19.27 -4.76
C VAL A 411 -10.73 -20.73 -5.07
N ARG A 412 -9.59 -20.97 -5.73
CA ARG A 412 -9.24 -22.31 -6.23
C ARG A 412 -8.82 -23.28 -5.14
N GLU A 413 -7.89 -22.88 -4.27
CA GLU A 413 -7.28 -23.77 -3.28
C GLU A 413 -8.15 -23.91 -2.03
N LYS A 414 -8.50 -22.81 -1.39
CA LYS A 414 -9.28 -22.81 -0.13
C LYS A 414 -10.79 -22.92 -0.34
N LYS A 415 -11.31 -22.52 -1.50
CA LYS A 415 -12.73 -22.53 -1.83
C LYS A 415 -13.60 -21.75 -0.83
N VAL A 416 -13.04 -20.66 -0.31
CA VAL A 416 -13.69 -19.76 0.64
C VAL A 416 -14.66 -18.81 -0.06
N LEU A 417 -14.31 -18.40 -1.30
CA LEU A 417 -15.08 -17.49 -2.16
C LEU A 417 -15.47 -18.22 -3.45
N SER A 418 -16.64 -17.88 -4.01
CA SER A 418 -16.94 -18.19 -5.41
C SER A 418 -16.10 -17.31 -6.34
N LEU A 419 -15.95 -17.72 -7.59
CA LEU A 419 -15.22 -16.95 -8.60
C LEU A 419 -15.90 -15.59 -8.84
N GLU A 420 -17.23 -15.57 -8.91
CA GLU A 420 -18.02 -14.36 -9.14
C GLU A 420 -17.88 -13.35 -7.99
N GLU A 421 -17.89 -13.83 -6.73
CA GLU A 421 -17.64 -12.98 -5.55
C GLU A 421 -16.25 -12.38 -5.60
N ALA A 422 -15.22 -13.19 -5.87
CA ALA A 422 -13.85 -12.72 -5.96
C ALA A 422 -13.67 -11.69 -7.08
N VAL A 423 -14.23 -11.94 -8.27
CA VAL A 423 -14.20 -10.99 -9.38
C VAL A 423 -14.93 -9.68 -8.99
N ARG A 424 -16.10 -9.76 -8.34
CA ARG A 424 -16.80 -8.57 -7.83
C ARG A 424 -15.95 -7.78 -6.84
N MET A 425 -15.25 -8.46 -5.93
CA MET A 425 -14.35 -7.83 -4.95
C MET A 425 -13.15 -7.14 -5.61
N LEU A 426 -12.70 -7.64 -6.76
CA LEU A 426 -11.58 -7.06 -7.53
C LEU A 426 -12.03 -5.98 -8.53
N THR A 427 -13.33 -5.79 -8.76
CA THR A 427 -13.82 -4.96 -9.87
C THR A 427 -14.88 -3.96 -9.44
N SER A 428 -16.16 -4.35 -9.50
CA SER A 428 -17.27 -3.42 -9.29
C SER A 428 -17.40 -2.92 -7.85
N ARG A 429 -17.05 -3.73 -6.85
CA ARG A 429 -17.16 -3.30 -5.45
C ARG A 429 -16.17 -2.19 -5.07
N PRO A 430 -14.85 -2.29 -5.32
CA PRO A 430 -13.93 -1.19 -5.07
C PRO A 430 -14.24 0.04 -5.93
N ALA A 431 -14.63 -0.13 -7.19
CA ALA A 431 -15.05 0.98 -8.06
C ALA A 431 -16.26 1.73 -7.47
N GLU A 432 -17.27 1.01 -6.98
CA GLU A 432 -18.46 1.59 -6.33
C GLU A 432 -18.09 2.39 -5.09
N VAL A 433 -17.29 1.81 -4.17
CA VAL A 433 -16.89 2.46 -2.91
C VAL A 433 -16.08 3.72 -3.18
N PHE A 434 -15.18 3.69 -4.17
CA PHE A 434 -14.31 4.82 -4.50
C PHE A 434 -14.93 5.81 -5.49
N GLY A 435 -16.15 5.56 -5.96
CA GLY A 435 -16.85 6.47 -6.89
C GLY A 435 -16.24 6.50 -8.28
N ILE A 436 -15.59 5.40 -8.70
CA ILE A 436 -15.11 5.20 -10.07
C ILE A 436 -16.30 4.73 -10.91
N LYS A 437 -16.75 5.58 -11.83
CA LYS A 437 -18.09 5.46 -12.41
C LYS A 437 -18.19 4.49 -13.60
N ASP A 438 -17.14 4.40 -14.39
CA ASP A 438 -17.14 3.75 -15.70
C ASP A 438 -16.15 2.57 -15.81
N ARG A 439 -15.69 2.05 -14.67
CA ARG A 439 -14.77 0.91 -14.57
C ARG A 439 -15.36 -0.23 -13.74
N GLY A 440 -14.72 -1.41 -13.82
CA GLY A 440 -15.08 -2.57 -13.01
C GLY A 440 -16.30 -3.35 -13.51
N LYS A 441 -16.76 -3.11 -14.75
CA LYS A 441 -17.91 -3.82 -15.38
C LYS A 441 -17.65 -4.06 -16.85
N LEU A 442 -18.17 -5.18 -17.37
CA LEU A 442 -18.26 -5.46 -18.80
C LEU A 442 -19.70 -5.22 -19.27
N GLU A 443 -19.95 -4.04 -19.83
CA GLU A 443 -21.25 -3.67 -20.36
C GLU A 443 -21.10 -2.85 -21.64
N LYS A 444 -22.14 -2.85 -22.46
CA LYS A 444 -22.11 -2.12 -23.73
C LYS A 444 -21.99 -0.62 -23.51
N GLY A 445 -20.95 -0.03 -24.07
CA GLY A 445 -20.66 1.41 -23.97
C GLY A 445 -19.65 1.76 -22.87
N ALA A 446 -19.31 0.81 -21.99
CA ALA A 446 -18.22 0.99 -21.03
C ALA A 446 -16.84 0.90 -21.73
N PRO A 447 -15.82 1.55 -21.20
CA PRO A 447 -14.44 1.36 -21.65
C PRO A 447 -14.03 -0.12 -21.56
N ALA A 448 -13.28 -0.59 -22.54
CA ALA A 448 -12.87 -1.98 -22.62
C ALA A 448 -11.62 -2.23 -21.76
N ASP A 449 -11.81 -2.27 -20.46
CA ASP A 449 -10.83 -2.75 -19.47
C ASP A 449 -11.15 -4.21 -19.16
N VAL A 450 -10.29 -5.12 -19.60
CA VAL A 450 -10.57 -6.56 -19.60
C VAL A 450 -9.34 -7.34 -19.15
N VAL A 451 -9.57 -8.35 -18.33
CA VAL A 451 -8.57 -9.37 -18.01
C VAL A 451 -9.06 -10.74 -18.46
N VAL A 452 -8.15 -11.50 -19.07
CA VAL A 452 -8.40 -12.90 -19.48
C VAL A 452 -7.45 -13.79 -18.67
N PHE A 453 -7.99 -14.74 -17.93
CA PHE A 453 -7.20 -15.63 -17.09
C PHE A 453 -7.75 -17.06 -17.09
N ASP A 454 -6.86 -17.99 -16.81
CA ASP A 454 -7.19 -19.41 -16.66
C ASP A 454 -7.57 -19.68 -15.20
N PRO A 455 -8.81 -20.08 -14.88
CA PRO A 455 -9.26 -20.31 -13.51
C PRO A 455 -8.54 -21.50 -12.84
N ASP A 456 -8.02 -22.45 -13.62
CA ASP A 456 -7.35 -23.64 -13.09
C ASP A 456 -5.89 -23.38 -12.69
N THR A 457 -5.29 -22.33 -13.22
CA THR A 457 -3.86 -22.03 -13.00
C THR A 457 -3.58 -20.66 -12.38
N VAL A 458 -4.53 -19.72 -12.44
CA VAL A 458 -4.32 -18.34 -11.95
C VAL A 458 -3.76 -18.29 -10.53
N GLY A 459 -2.72 -17.48 -10.34
CA GLY A 459 -2.03 -17.33 -9.06
C GLY A 459 -0.87 -16.33 -9.13
N ALA A 460 -0.17 -16.20 -8.02
CA ALA A 460 1.06 -15.43 -7.91
C ALA A 460 2.25 -16.39 -7.69
N SER A 461 3.40 -16.08 -8.31
CA SER A 461 4.64 -16.81 -8.04
C SER A 461 5.17 -16.53 -6.63
N ALA A 462 6.20 -17.25 -6.22
CA ALA A 462 7.04 -16.85 -5.10
C ALA A 462 7.65 -15.45 -5.37
N LEU A 463 7.92 -14.72 -4.28
CA LEU A 463 8.58 -13.42 -4.37
C LEU A 463 10.02 -13.58 -4.87
N ARG A 464 10.45 -12.67 -5.71
CA ARG A 464 11.84 -12.56 -6.15
C ARG A 464 12.31 -11.12 -6.11
N ARG A 465 13.59 -10.93 -5.86
CA ARG A 465 14.21 -9.61 -5.81
C ARG A 465 14.79 -9.23 -7.16
N VAL A 466 14.53 -8.00 -7.58
CA VAL A 466 15.05 -7.41 -8.81
C VAL A 466 15.68 -6.05 -8.52
N HIS A 467 16.56 -5.58 -9.42
CA HIS A 467 17.26 -4.30 -9.30
C HIS A 467 16.87 -3.41 -10.49
N ASP A 468 15.61 -3.02 -10.55
CA ASP A 468 15.02 -2.28 -11.66
C ASP A 468 14.43 -0.91 -11.26
N LEU A 469 14.58 -0.52 -9.98
CA LEU A 469 14.28 0.83 -9.55
C LEU A 469 15.38 1.82 -10.01
N PRO A 470 15.07 3.13 -10.10
CA PRO A 470 16.06 4.16 -10.42
C PRO A 470 17.30 4.05 -9.52
N ALA A 471 18.46 4.42 -10.06
CA ALA A 471 19.79 4.25 -9.46
C ALA A 471 20.20 2.77 -9.19
N GLY A 472 19.49 1.79 -9.77
CA GLY A 472 19.77 0.35 -9.60
C GLY A 472 19.36 -0.21 -8.25
N GLU A 473 18.48 0.50 -7.53
CA GLU A 473 17.93 0.06 -6.25
C GLU A 473 17.00 -1.14 -6.45
N ASP A 474 16.80 -1.90 -5.39
CA ASP A 474 16.12 -3.19 -5.43
C ASP A 474 14.64 -3.12 -4.98
N ARG A 475 13.85 -4.04 -5.50
CA ARG A 475 12.48 -4.32 -5.02
C ARG A 475 12.13 -5.79 -5.07
N LEU A 476 11.09 -6.15 -4.32
CA LEU A 476 10.45 -7.46 -4.42
C LEU A 476 9.35 -7.41 -5.48
N ILE A 477 9.26 -8.46 -6.29
CA ILE A 477 8.17 -8.66 -7.24
C ILE A 477 7.67 -10.10 -7.19
N ALA A 478 6.45 -10.31 -7.68
CA ALA A 478 5.88 -11.61 -8.00
C ALA A 478 5.43 -11.63 -9.46
N ASP A 479 5.64 -12.74 -10.16
CA ASP A 479 5.11 -12.91 -11.49
C ASP A 479 3.66 -13.42 -11.40
N ALA A 480 2.80 -12.98 -12.30
CA ALA A 480 1.45 -13.54 -12.43
C ALA A 480 1.52 -14.89 -13.13
N ILE A 481 0.69 -15.82 -12.71
CA ILE A 481 0.52 -17.13 -13.34
C ILE A 481 -0.90 -17.18 -13.90
N GLY A 482 -1.08 -17.71 -15.11
CA GLY A 482 -2.40 -17.94 -15.69
C GLY A 482 -3.17 -16.69 -16.16
N VAL A 483 -2.57 -15.50 -16.13
CA VAL A 483 -3.12 -14.30 -16.76
C VAL A 483 -2.71 -14.28 -18.23
N THR A 484 -3.67 -14.44 -19.13
CA THR A 484 -3.39 -14.57 -20.57
C THR A 484 -3.33 -13.24 -21.29
N ALA A 485 -4.22 -12.31 -20.94
CA ALA A 485 -4.23 -10.98 -21.54
C ALA A 485 -4.79 -9.93 -20.59
N VAL A 486 -4.26 -8.73 -20.72
CA VAL A 486 -4.76 -7.51 -20.04
C VAL A 486 -4.98 -6.44 -21.11
N VAL A 487 -6.19 -5.89 -21.10
CA VAL A 487 -6.64 -4.86 -22.06
C VAL A 487 -7.05 -3.64 -21.28
N VAL A 488 -6.59 -2.46 -21.69
CA VAL A 488 -6.92 -1.16 -21.09
C VAL A 488 -7.45 -0.24 -22.18
N ASN A 489 -8.65 0.29 -21.98
CA ASN A 489 -9.32 1.17 -22.95
C ASN A 489 -9.29 0.61 -24.38
N GLY A 490 -9.45 -0.72 -24.51
CA GLY A 490 -9.45 -1.42 -25.81
C GLY A 490 -8.07 -1.73 -26.40
N THR A 491 -6.98 -1.40 -25.71
CA THR A 491 -5.61 -1.70 -26.14
C THR A 491 -5.04 -2.84 -25.32
N ILE A 492 -4.52 -3.88 -25.98
CA ILE A 492 -3.80 -4.98 -25.31
C ILE A 492 -2.46 -4.42 -24.80
N ILE A 493 -2.28 -4.45 -23.49
CA ILE A 493 -1.03 -4.00 -22.84
C ILE A 493 -0.12 -5.18 -22.46
N ARG A 494 -0.69 -6.36 -22.23
CA ARG A 494 0.02 -7.58 -21.88
C ARG A 494 -0.65 -8.80 -22.50
N GLU A 495 0.14 -9.71 -23.03
CA GLU A 495 -0.34 -10.97 -23.59
C GLU A 495 0.69 -12.09 -23.39
N ASN A 496 0.24 -13.26 -22.91
CA ASN A 496 1.07 -14.45 -22.68
C ASN A 496 2.37 -14.13 -21.90
N ASP A 497 2.22 -13.54 -20.71
CA ASP A 497 3.28 -13.16 -19.77
C ASP A 497 4.28 -12.10 -20.29
N THR A 498 3.97 -11.45 -21.41
CA THR A 498 4.84 -10.44 -22.03
C THR A 498 4.09 -9.11 -22.14
N ASP A 499 4.75 -8.03 -21.74
CA ASP A 499 4.27 -6.68 -21.99
C ASP A 499 4.35 -6.36 -23.49
N VAL A 500 3.21 -5.97 -24.08
CA VAL A 500 3.08 -5.64 -25.50
C VAL A 500 3.55 -4.22 -25.77
N LEU A 501 3.45 -3.37 -24.76
CA LEU A 501 3.87 -1.96 -24.79
C LEU A 501 5.04 -1.73 -23.82
N ASN A 502 5.73 -0.64 -24.04
CA ASN A 502 6.77 -0.14 -23.12
C ASN A 502 6.57 1.36 -22.86
N GLY A 503 7.31 1.93 -21.91
CA GLY A 503 7.15 3.31 -21.49
C GLY A 503 7.39 4.39 -22.56
N ASN A 504 7.91 4.02 -23.75
CA ASN A 504 8.11 4.94 -24.88
C ASN A 504 6.95 4.91 -25.89
N ASP A 505 6.02 3.97 -25.74
CA ASP A 505 4.86 3.87 -26.60
C ASP A 505 3.75 4.85 -26.18
N LYS A 506 2.75 5.05 -27.03
CA LYS A 506 1.52 5.74 -26.62
C LYS A 506 0.74 4.80 -25.71
N LEU A 507 0.75 5.10 -24.43
CA LEU A 507 0.09 4.31 -23.40
C LEU A 507 -1.43 4.57 -23.36
N PRO A 508 -2.26 3.53 -23.14
CA PRO A 508 -3.72 3.63 -23.23
C PRO A 508 -4.41 4.09 -21.93
N GLY A 509 -3.73 4.07 -20.80
CA GLY A 509 -4.30 4.46 -19.52
C GLY A 509 -4.69 5.95 -19.49
N LEU A 510 -5.71 6.25 -18.73
CA LEU A 510 -6.25 7.60 -18.59
C LEU A 510 -6.18 8.05 -17.14
N LEU A 511 -5.97 9.34 -16.92
CA LEU A 511 -6.23 9.96 -15.63
C LEU A 511 -7.75 10.08 -15.45
N LEU A 512 -8.30 9.40 -14.45
CA LEU A 512 -9.73 9.40 -14.13
C LEU A 512 -10.05 10.60 -13.23
N ARG A 513 -10.22 11.78 -13.84
CA ARG A 513 -10.61 12.97 -13.10
C ARG A 513 -12.03 12.80 -12.54
N HIS A 514 -12.22 13.06 -11.25
CA HIS A 514 -13.49 12.80 -10.53
C HIS A 514 -14.01 11.34 -10.64
N GLY A 515 -13.12 10.39 -10.84
CA GLY A 515 -13.46 8.97 -10.95
C GLY A 515 -14.03 8.55 -12.31
N ALA A 516 -13.84 9.35 -13.36
CA ALA A 516 -14.25 9.01 -14.72
C ALA A 516 -13.22 9.51 -15.74
N ALA A 517 -13.19 8.88 -16.91
CA ALA A 517 -12.47 9.44 -18.05
C ALA A 517 -13.13 10.75 -18.49
N ALA A 518 -12.32 11.75 -18.87
CA ALA A 518 -12.78 13.05 -19.34
C ALA A 518 -13.44 12.96 -20.73
#